data_7eb3d159fd75e9086a73e4bc6f862a5b
#
_entry.id   7eb3d159fd75e9086a73e4bc6f862a5b
#
_cell.length_a   1.000
_cell.length_b   1.000
_cell.length_c   1.000
_cell.angle_alpha   90.00
_cell.angle_beta   90.00
_cell.angle_gamma   90.00
#
_symmetry.space_group_name_H-M   'P 1'
#
loop_
_entity.id
_entity.type
_entity.pdbx_description
1 polymer ?
#
loop_
_entity_poly.entity_id
_entity_poly.type
_entity_poly.pdbx_seq_one_letter_code
_entity_poly.pdbx_strand_id
1 'polypeptide(L)'
;MHLWQPRTGYRAGVDPVLLAASVPARRGESVLDLGCGVGTAALCLATRVPGLDLMGVERQADYAALATRNGLDAAVGDVTDLPETVRARSFDHVLANPPFFDRAAGRQARDAGREAARGLRTPLHDWVDAGAKRLRHKGYLHIIYRAERVPDLLTAADGRLGSPEIWPISPRLGKLAELVIFRARKDGRADFRLHAPIILHAGAQHNADGDSYLPAIQAVLRDGAALPL
;
A
#
# COMPACT_ATOMS: atom_id res chain seq x y z
N MET A 1 -5.13 13.26 11.85
CA MET A 1 -4.32 13.83 10.75
C MET A 1 -5.23 14.39 9.66
N HIS A 2 -4.88 15.52 9.06
CA HIS A 2 -5.59 16.11 7.90
C HIS A 2 -4.65 16.11 6.70
N LEU A 3 -5.13 15.69 5.54
CA LEU A 3 -4.36 15.65 4.30
C LEU A 3 -5.04 16.48 3.21
N TRP A 4 -4.25 17.26 2.50
CA TRP A 4 -4.66 17.88 1.25
C TRP A 4 -4.79 16.80 0.19
N GLN A 5 -5.95 16.79 -0.49
CA GLN A 5 -6.26 15.86 -1.58
C GLN A 5 -6.84 16.63 -2.76
N PRO A 6 -6.74 16.09 -3.99
CA PRO A 6 -7.31 16.76 -5.15
C PRO A 6 -8.83 16.85 -5.04
N ARG A 7 -9.43 17.90 -5.62
CA ARG A 7 -10.89 18.04 -5.70
C ARG A 7 -11.53 17.01 -6.64
N THR A 8 -10.81 16.66 -7.70
CA THR A 8 -11.21 15.69 -8.73
C THR A 8 -10.09 14.66 -8.92
N GLY A 9 -10.43 13.43 -9.30
CA GLY A 9 -9.47 12.34 -9.45
C GLY A 9 -9.48 11.35 -8.30
N TYR A 10 -8.36 10.63 -8.13
CA TYR A 10 -8.23 9.64 -7.07
C TYR A 10 -8.13 10.32 -5.69
N ARG A 11 -8.89 9.82 -4.76
CA ARG A 11 -8.80 10.16 -3.32
C ARG A 11 -8.53 8.91 -2.52
N ALA A 12 -7.65 9.01 -1.54
CA ALA A 12 -7.30 7.90 -0.68
C ALA A 12 -8.52 7.38 0.09
N GLY A 13 -8.76 6.08 0.00
CA GLY A 13 -9.74 5.35 0.80
C GLY A 13 -9.11 4.76 2.07
N VAL A 14 -9.63 3.61 2.49
CA VAL A 14 -9.15 2.88 3.68
C VAL A 14 -7.87 2.08 3.42
N ASP A 15 -7.60 1.69 2.18
CA ASP A 15 -6.51 0.79 1.81
C ASP A 15 -5.13 1.31 2.26
N PRO A 16 -4.71 2.56 1.97
CA PRO A 16 -3.42 3.06 2.43
C PRO A 16 -3.33 3.17 3.96
N VAL A 17 -4.45 3.33 4.67
CA VAL A 17 -4.47 3.33 6.14
C VAL A 17 -4.24 1.92 6.68
N LEU A 18 -4.90 0.91 6.11
CA LEU A 18 -4.70 -0.49 6.46
C LEU A 18 -3.26 -0.94 6.15
N LEU A 19 -2.72 -0.53 4.99
CA LEU A 19 -1.32 -0.77 4.65
C LEU A 19 -0.39 -0.17 5.71
N ALA A 20 -0.54 1.10 6.04
CA ALA A 20 0.26 1.77 7.07
C ALA A 20 0.18 1.07 8.43
N ALA A 21 -1.02 0.63 8.82
CA ALA A 21 -1.26 -0.06 10.08
C ALA A 21 -0.63 -1.46 10.16
N SER A 22 -0.32 -2.08 9.01
CA SER A 22 0.30 -3.40 8.91
C SER A 22 1.83 -3.38 9.06
N VAL A 23 2.47 -2.21 8.94
CA VAL A 23 3.93 -2.08 8.88
C VAL A 23 4.51 -2.05 10.30
N PRO A 24 5.38 -3.01 10.69
CA PRO A 24 5.97 -3.05 12.03
C PRO A 24 7.21 -2.16 12.15
N ALA A 25 7.16 -0.96 11.56
CA ALA A 25 8.28 -0.02 11.59
C ALA A 25 8.57 0.49 13.01
N ARG A 26 9.82 0.85 13.24
CA ARG A 26 10.33 1.38 14.50
C ARG A 26 10.94 2.76 14.28
N ARG A 27 10.96 3.57 15.34
CA ARG A 27 11.62 4.87 15.32
C ARG A 27 13.04 4.78 14.77
N GLY A 28 13.39 5.67 13.85
CA GLY A 28 14.69 5.74 13.19
C GLY A 28 14.84 4.88 11.94
N GLU A 29 13.85 4.02 11.63
CA GLU A 29 13.85 3.24 10.40
C GLU A 29 13.42 4.11 9.21
N SER A 30 13.89 3.72 8.02
CA SER A 30 13.62 4.40 6.75
C SER A 30 12.52 3.69 5.97
N VAL A 31 11.63 4.47 5.36
CA VAL A 31 10.45 3.97 4.64
C VAL A 31 10.36 4.65 3.28
N LEU A 32 10.20 3.86 2.23
CA LEU A 32 9.88 4.33 0.88
C LEU A 32 8.43 3.97 0.55
N ASP A 33 7.63 4.94 0.10
CA ASP A 33 6.27 4.74 -0.40
C ASP A 33 6.27 4.87 -1.93
N LEU A 34 6.15 3.74 -2.63
CA LEU A 34 6.10 3.67 -4.09
C LEU A 34 4.68 3.96 -4.57
N GLY A 35 4.53 4.97 -5.47
CA GLY A 35 3.23 5.46 -5.91
C GLY A 35 2.46 6.11 -4.76
N CYS A 36 3.13 6.96 -3.98
CA CYS A 36 2.63 7.48 -2.72
C CYS A 36 1.34 8.32 -2.84
N GLY A 37 0.96 8.72 -4.04
CA GLY A 37 -0.18 9.61 -4.25
C GLY A 37 0.02 10.92 -3.47
N VAL A 38 -0.91 11.23 -2.57
CA VAL A 38 -0.79 12.40 -1.67
C VAL A 38 -0.03 12.09 -0.36
N GLY A 39 0.62 10.93 -0.25
CA GLY A 39 1.42 10.54 0.90
C GLY A 39 0.64 9.83 2.00
N THR A 40 -0.56 9.32 1.73
CA THR A 40 -1.47 8.83 2.78
C THR A 40 -0.86 7.68 3.58
N ALA A 41 -0.29 6.64 2.94
CA ALA A 41 0.24 5.48 3.66
C ALA A 41 1.46 5.86 4.52
N ALA A 42 2.44 6.55 3.94
CA ALA A 42 3.64 6.98 4.65
C ALA A 42 3.32 7.89 5.84
N LEU A 43 2.42 8.86 5.67
CA LEU A 43 2.08 9.83 6.71
C LEU A 43 1.20 9.22 7.83
N CYS A 44 0.29 8.29 7.50
CA CYS A 44 -0.42 7.49 8.51
C CYS A 44 0.57 6.66 9.35
N LEU A 45 1.56 6.04 8.70
CA LEU A 45 2.60 5.29 9.40
C LEU A 45 3.43 6.19 10.32
N ALA A 46 3.85 7.38 9.85
CA ALA A 46 4.60 8.34 10.66
C ALA A 46 3.81 8.89 11.85
N THR A 47 2.50 9.04 11.71
CA THR A 47 1.62 9.45 12.82
C THR A 47 1.62 8.40 13.92
N ARG A 48 1.64 7.11 13.55
CA ARG A 48 1.71 5.99 14.50
C ARG A 48 3.12 5.78 15.08
N VAL A 49 4.15 5.97 14.26
CA VAL A 49 5.56 5.75 14.63
C VAL A 49 6.36 7.02 14.35
N PRO A 50 6.43 7.95 15.31
CA PRO A 50 7.18 9.19 15.13
C PRO A 50 8.69 8.96 14.95
N GLY A 51 9.32 9.77 14.11
CA GLY A 51 10.77 9.73 13.88
C GLY A 51 11.22 8.71 12.85
N LEU A 52 10.35 8.32 11.92
CA LEU A 52 10.71 7.60 10.70
C LEU A 52 11.36 8.57 9.68
N ASP A 53 12.29 8.03 8.89
CA ASP A 53 12.85 8.69 7.71
C ASP A 53 12.02 8.30 6.49
N LEU A 54 11.14 9.18 6.03
CA LEU A 54 10.15 8.91 5.00
C LEU A 54 10.56 9.49 3.66
N MET A 55 10.34 8.72 2.59
CA MET A 55 10.43 9.18 1.22
C MET A 55 9.30 8.61 0.38
N GLY A 56 8.75 9.40 -0.55
CA GLY A 56 7.73 8.97 -1.50
C GLY A 56 8.18 9.11 -2.94
N VAL A 57 7.63 8.27 -3.83
CA VAL A 57 7.73 8.46 -5.28
C VAL A 57 6.33 8.46 -5.86
N GLU A 58 6.03 9.45 -6.68
CA GLU A 58 4.74 9.55 -7.36
C GLU A 58 4.96 10.03 -8.81
N ARG A 59 4.30 9.37 -9.75
CA ARG A 59 4.44 9.68 -11.17
C ARG A 59 3.76 10.99 -11.57
N GLN A 60 2.64 11.29 -10.95
CA GLN A 60 1.86 12.49 -11.25
C GLN A 60 2.39 13.67 -10.41
N ALA A 61 2.92 14.69 -11.08
CA ALA A 61 3.58 15.83 -10.42
C ALA A 61 2.64 16.60 -9.48
N ASP A 62 1.35 16.71 -9.80
CA ASP A 62 0.34 17.36 -8.97
C ASP A 62 0.06 16.58 -7.67
N TYR A 63 0.04 15.25 -7.71
CA TYR A 63 -0.06 14.40 -6.52
C TYR A 63 1.21 14.44 -5.68
N ALA A 64 2.39 14.41 -6.31
CA ALA A 64 3.67 14.55 -5.61
C ALA A 64 3.76 15.90 -4.89
N ALA A 65 3.31 16.99 -5.54
CA ALA A 65 3.25 18.31 -4.93
C ALA A 65 2.30 18.35 -3.71
N LEU A 66 1.16 17.65 -3.78
CA LEU A 66 0.27 17.49 -2.63
C LEU A 66 0.91 16.65 -1.52
N ALA A 67 1.65 15.58 -1.85
CA ALA A 67 2.38 14.79 -0.86
C ALA A 67 3.42 15.65 -0.12
N THR A 68 4.18 16.46 -0.86
CA THR A 68 5.14 17.42 -0.28
C THR A 68 4.44 18.45 0.61
N ARG A 69 3.32 19.00 0.15
CA ARG A 69 2.50 19.93 0.96
C ARG A 69 1.96 19.27 2.23
N ASN A 70 1.70 17.98 2.21
CA ASN A 70 1.28 17.18 3.37
C ASN A 70 2.43 16.83 4.31
N GLY A 71 3.68 17.10 3.95
CA GLY A 71 4.86 16.89 4.78
C GLY A 71 5.67 15.63 4.45
N LEU A 72 5.41 14.97 3.30
CA LEU A 72 6.23 13.85 2.82
C LEU A 72 7.34 14.39 1.89
N ASP A 73 8.58 13.93 2.05
CA ASP A 73 9.63 14.11 1.04
C ASP A 73 9.28 13.26 -0.18
N ALA A 74 8.67 13.86 -1.20
CA ALA A 74 8.14 13.16 -2.37
C ALA A 74 8.84 13.60 -3.66
N ALA A 75 9.43 12.63 -4.37
CA ALA A 75 10.03 12.82 -5.67
C ALA A 75 9.03 12.47 -6.80
N VAL A 76 9.05 13.24 -7.89
CA VAL A 76 8.33 12.87 -9.12
C VAL A 76 9.13 11.81 -9.86
N GLY A 77 8.50 10.66 -10.15
CA GLY A 77 9.15 9.55 -10.86
C GLY A 77 8.23 8.37 -11.06
N ASP A 78 8.60 7.51 -12.01
CA ASP A 78 7.91 6.24 -12.26
C ASP A 78 8.61 5.11 -11.52
N VAL A 79 7.87 4.08 -11.08
CA VAL A 79 8.45 2.90 -10.41
C VAL A 79 9.38 2.10 -11.32
N THR A 80 9.20 2.19 -12.64
CA THR A 80 10.07 1.57 -13.65
C THR A 80 11.35 2.37 -13.90
N ASP A 81 11.34 3.67 -13.57
CA ASP A 81 12.49 4.56 -13.70
C ASP A 81 12.55 5.52 -12.49
N LEU A 82 12.99 4.97 -11.37
CA LEU A 82 13.07 5.72 -10.11
C LEU A 82 14.09 6.86 -10.21
N PRO A 83 13.81 8.05 -9.64
CA PRO A 83 14.75 9.16 -9.56
C PRO A 83 16.06 8.74 -8.89
N GLU A 84 17.17 9.40 -9.28
CA GLU A 84 18.50 9.09 -8.73
C GLU A 84 18.54 9.25 -7.22
N THR A 85 17.88 10.26 -6.67
CA THR A 85 17.76 10.49 -5.23
C THR A 85 17.19 9.30 -4.48
N VAL A 86 16.28 8.54 -5.10
CA VAL A 86 15.71 7.30 -4.56
C VAL A 86 16.63 6.12 -4.83
N ARG A 87 17.21 6.03 -6.04
CA ARG A 87 18.13 4.94 -6.41
C ARG A 87 19.40 4.90 -5.56
N ALA A 88 19.87 6.06 -5.11
CA ALA A 88 21.05 6.16 -4.23
C ALA A 88 20.79 5.68 -2.79
N ARG A 89 19.53 5.41 -2.43
CA ARG A 89 19.14 5.02 -1.06
C ARG A 89 18.65 3.58 -0.99
N SER A 90 18.70 3.02 0.23
CA SER A 90 18.08 1.75 0.59
C SER A 90 17.28 1.94 1.87
N PHE A 91 16.17 1.18 2.00
CA PHE A 91 15.17 1.40 3.03
C PHE A 91 14.91 0.13 3.85
N ASP A 92 14.51 0.31 5.11
CA ASP A 92 14.11 -0.78 5.98
C ASP A 92 12.74 -1.33 5.58
N HIS A 93 11.84 -0.44 5.12
CA HIS A 93 10.53 -0.79 4.62
C HIS A 93 10.25 -0.12 3.28
N VAL A 94 9.63 -0.85 2.38
CA VAL A 94 9.05 -0.31 1.15
C VAL A 94 7.56 -0.60 1.16
N LEU A 95 6.74 0.42 0.93
CA LEU A 95 5.29 0.34 0.83
C LEU A 95 4.86 0.44 -0.62
N ALA A 96 3.79 -0.22 -0.99
CA ALA A 96 3.09 0.04 -2.24
C ALA A 96 1.59 -0.25 -2.11
N ASN A 97 0.79 0.65 -2.67
CA ASN A 97 -0.63 0.47 -2.93
C ASN A 97 -0.87 0.66 -4.43
N PRO A 98 -0.46 -0.33 -5.26
CA PRO A 98 -0.55 -0.19 -6.71
C PRO A 98 -2.00 -0.01 -7.17
N PRO A 99 -2.26 0.74 -8.25
CA PRO A 99 -3.61 0.94 -8.74
C PRO A 99 -4.25 -0.40 -9.14
N PHE A 100 -5.50 -0.63 -8.71
CA PHE A 100 -6.27 -1.82 -9.05
C PHE A 100 -6.86 -1.69 -10.45
N PHE A 101 -6.47 -2.56 -11.38
CA PHE A 101 -7.02 -2.59 -12.72
C PHE A 101 -8.01 -3.75 -12.86
N ASP A 102 -9.29 -3.40 -12.97
CA ASP A 102 -10.35 -4.35 -13.26
C ASP A 102 -10.30 -4.76 -14.74
N ARG A 103 -9.94 -6.02 -15.05
CA ARG A 103 -10.01 -6.56 -16.40
C ARG A 103 -11.46 -6.71 -16.90
N ALA A 104 -12.44 -6.73 -15.98
CA ALA A 104 -13.84 -7.00 -16.28
C ALA A 104 -14.71 -5.74 -16.46
N ALA A 105 -14.26 -4.57 -16.07
CA ALA A 105 -15.03 -3.33 -16.22
C ALA A 105 -14.91 -2.76 -17.64
N GLY A 106 -15.52 -3.43 -18.61
CA GLY A 106 -15.74 -2.96 -19.98
C GLY A 106 -16.71 -1.78 -20.10
N ARG A 107 -16.87 -0.95 -19.07
CA ARG A 107 -17.56 0.33 -19.17
C ARG A 107 -16.56 1.42 -19.49
N GLN A 108 -16.64 1.92 -20.73
CA GLN A 108 -15.96 3.13 -21.19
C GLN A 108 -16.20 4.26 -20.17
N ALA A 109 -15.19 4.54 -19.35
CA ALA A 109 -15.23 5.74 -18.53
C ALA A 109 -14.93 6.93 -19.45
N ARG A 110 -15.92 7.83 -19.56
CA ARG A 110 -15.87 9.08 -20.35
C ARG A 110 -14.98 10.16 -19.67
N ASP A 111 -13.88 9.77 -19.07
CA ASP A 111 -13.00 10.70 -18.38
C ASP A 111 -11.57 10.54 -18.90
N ALA A 112 -11.06 11.55 -19.59
CA ALA A 112 -9.73 11.57 -20.21
C ALA A 112 -8.60 11.33 -19.19
N GLY A 113 -8.79 11.71 -17.91
CA GLY A 113 -7.85 11.43 -16.83
C GLY A 113 -7.76 9.94 -16.46
N ARG A 114 -8.85 9.17 -16.63
CA ARG A 114 -8.85 7.71 -16.43
C ARG A 114 -8.28 6.96 -17.62
N GLU A 115 -8.37 7.53 -18.81
CA GLU A 115 -7.82 6.93 -20.03
C GLU A 115 -6.29 7.05 -20.08
N ALA A 116 -5.73 8.17 -19.64
CA ALA A 116 -4.29 8.34 -19.45
C ALA A 116 -3.72 7.37 -18.40
N ALA A 117 -4.46 7.09 -17.32
CA ALA A 117 -4.11 6.07 -16.33
C ALA A 117 -4.19 4.62 -16.88
N ARG A 118 -5.01 4.38 -17.91
CA ARG A 118 -5.14 3.07 -18.59
C ARG A 118 -4.04 2.80 -19.62
N GLY A 119 -3.45 3.81 -20.22
CA GLY A 119 -2.44 3.67 -21.28
C GLY A 119 -1.04 3.28 -20.80
N LEU A 120 -0.72 3.53 -19.52
CA LEU A 120 0.59 3.29 -18.92
C LEU A 120 0.45 2.36 -17.70
N ARG A 121 0.08 1.12 -17.97
CA ARG A 121 -0.10 0.09 -16.93
C ARG A 121 1.27 -0.44 -16.51
N THR A 122 1.77 0.02 -15.38
CA THR A 122 2.93 -0.58 -14.76
C THR A 122 2.54 -1.97 -14.22
N PRO A 123 3.10 -3.06 -14.75
CA PRO A 123 2.83 -4.40 -14.28
C PRO A 123 3.20 -4.58 -12.81
N LEU A 124 2.51 -5.49 -12.10
CA LEU A 124 2.74 -5.74 -10.67
C LEU A 124 4.18 -6.17 -10.37
N HIS A 125 4.81 -6.92 -11.30
CA HIS A 125 6.20 -7.35 -11.11
C HIS A 125 7.19 -6.17 -11.06
N ASP A 126 6.90 -5.05 -11.75
CA ASP A 126 7.76 -3.87 -11.71
C ASP A 126 7.71 -3.18 -10.33
N TRP A 127 6.54 -3.18 -9.69
CA TRP A 127 6.38 -2.67 -8.31
C TRP A 127 7.18 -3.51 -7.32
N VAL A 128 7.10 -4.84 -7.45
CA VAL A 128 7.84 -5.76 -6.60
C VAL A 128 9.34 -5.66 -6.85
N ASP A 129 9.76 -5.58 -8.10
CA ASP A 129 11.17 -5.45 -8.51
C ASP A 129 11.78 -4.13 -8.00
N ALA A 130 11.08 -3.01 -8.22
CA ALA A 130 11.48 -1.70 -7.69
C ALA A 130 11.62 -1.73 -6.17
N GLY A 131 10.62 -2.28 -5.47
CA GLY A 131 10.65 -2.43 -4.03
C GLY A 131 11.82 -3.29 -3.56
N ALA A 132 11.99 -4.47 -4.13
CA ALA A 132 13.08 -5.40 -3.78
C ALA A 132 14.48 -4.79 -3.99
N LYS A 133 14.67 -4.00 -5.06
CA LYS A 133 15.93 -3.29 -5.34
C LYS A 133 16.21 -2.17 -4.32
N ARG A 134 15.19 -1.57 -3.72
CA ARG A 134 15.35 -0.46 -2.76
C ARG A 134 15.41 -0.92 -1.31
N LEU A 135 15.11 -2.18 -1.02
CA LEU A 135 15.24 -2.72 0.33
C LEU A 135 16.71 -2.91 0.75
N ARG A 136 17.00 -2.60 2.00
CA ARG A 136 18.20 -3.06 2.71
C ARG A 136 18.18 -4.57 2.90
N HIS A 137 19.33 -5.15 3.21
CA HIS A 137 19.39 -6.53 3.70
C HIS A 137 18.43 -6.70 4.90
N LYS A 138 17.58 -7.72 4.83
CA LYS A 138 16.51 -8.01 5.83
C LYS A 138 15.37 -6.98 5.92
N GLY A 139 15.32 -6.00 5.04
CA GLY A 139 14.18 -5.08 4.93
C GLY A 139 12.94 -5.78 4.37
N TYR A 140 11.78 -5.13 4.46
CA TYR A 140 10.48 -5.69 4.10
C TYR A 140 9.77 -4.87 3.04
N LEU A 141 9.22 -5.57 2.04
CA LEU A 141 8.21 -5.03 1.12
C LEU A 141 6.81 -5.30 1.69
N HIS A 142 5.97 -4.28 1.70
CA HIS A 142 4.57 -4.34 2.11
C HIS A 142 3.69 -3.86 0.96
N ILE A 143 2.75 -4.68 0.52
CA ILE A 143 1.80 -4.33 -0.54
C ILE A 143 0.38 -4.62 -0.07
N ILE A 144 -0.52 -3.65 -0.27
CA ILE A 144 -1.96 -3.94 -0.22
C ILE A 144 -2.45 -4.12 -1.65
N TYR A 145 -3.17 -5.22 -1.92
CA TYR A 145 -3.63 -5.51 -3.27
C TYR A 145 -4.89 -6.38 -3.28
N ARG A 146 -5.46 -6.60 -4.48
CA ARG A 146 -6.64 -7.48 -4.66
C ARG A 146 -6.31 -8.93 -4.34
N ALA A 147 -7.18 -9.61 -3.58
CA ALA A 147 -6.98 -11.00 -3.17
C ALA A 147 -6.88 -11.96 -4.36
N GLU A 148 -7.63 -11.72 -5.44
CA GLU A 148 -7.58 -12.49 -6.69
C GLU A 148 -6.22 -12.43 -7.42
N ARG A 149 -5.36 -11.46 -7.05
CA ARG A 149 -4.04 -11.26 -7.65
C ARG A 149 -2.90 -11.81 -6.78
N VAL A 150 -3.20 -12.57 -5.76
CA VAL A 150 -2.19 -13.23 -4.91
C VAL A 150 -1.23 -14.11 -5.72
N PRO A 151 -1.67 -14.91 -6.73
CA PRO A 151 -0.73 -15.67 -7.55
C PRO A 151 0.30 -14.79 -8.27
N ASP A 152 -0.12 -13.61 -8.75
CA ASP A 152 0.81 -12.67 -9.43
C ASP A 152 1.79 -12.04 -8.44
N LEU A 153 1.36 -11.73 -7.21
CA LEU A 153 2.25 -11.23 -6.14
C LEU A 153 3.34 -12.25 -5.80
N LEU A 154 2.95 -13.51 -5.60
CA LEU A 154 3.89 -14.59 -5.28
C LEU A 154 4.87 -14.82 -6.44
N THR A 155 4.38 -14.86 -7.68
CA THR A 155 5.23 -14.98 -8.88
C THR A 155 6.19 -13.80 -9.02
N ALA A 156 5.73 -12.59 -8.77
CA ALA A 156 6.58 -11.40 -8.84
C ALA A 156 7.65 -11.37 -7.73
N ALA A 157 7.36 -11.93 -6.55
CA ALA A 157 8.30 -11.99 -5.44
C ALA A 157 9.34 -13.09 -5.59
N ASP A 158 9.03 -14.16 -6.35
CA ASP A 158 9.92 -15.30 -6.53
C ASP A 158 11.29 -14.89 -7.10
N GLY A 159 12.36 -15.44 -6.51
CA GLY A 159 13.74 -15.10 -6.84
C GLY A 159 14.20 -13.69 -6.43
N ARG A 160 13.32 -12.83 -5.88
CA ARG A 160 13.63 -11.46 -5.44
C ARG A 160 13.56 -11.27 -3.94
N LEU A 161 12.54 -11.84 -3.33
CA LEU A 161 12.21 -11.73 -1.91
C LEU A 161 11.87 -13.12 -1.38
N GLY A 162 12.10 -13.33 -0.09
CA GLY A 162 11.72 -14.57 0.59
C GLY A 162 10.82 -14.32 1.79
N SER A 163 10.50 -15.40 2.51
CA SER A 163 9.60 -15.35 3.68
C SER A 163 8.29 -14.62 3.37
N PRO A 164 7.57 -14.98 2.29
CA PRO A 164 6.34 -14.30 1.94
C PRO A 164 5.23 -14.62 2.95
N GLU A 165 4.47 -13.60 3.31
CA GLU A 165 3.34 -13.69 4.22
C GLU A 165 2.13 -12.97 3.63
N ILE A 166 0.93 -13.51 3.84
CA ILE A 166 -0.32 -12.94 3.36
C ILE A 166 -1.35 -12.90 4.48
N TRP A 167 -1.91 -11.73 4.71
CA TRP A 167 -3.09 -11.50 5.53
C TRP A 167 -4.28 -11.17 4.63
N PRO A 168 -5.23 -12.10 4.44
CA PRO A 168 -6.46 -11.80 3.72
C PRO A 168 -7.29 -10.74 4.48
N ILE A 169 -7.95 -9.84 3.76
CA ILE A 169 -8.86 -8.84 4.32
C ILE A 169 -10.25 -9.14 3.78
N SER A 170 -11.14 -9.55 4.66
CA SER A 170 -12.53 -9.88 4.32
C SER A 170 -13.48 -8.80 4.85
N PRO A 171 -14.48 -8.39 4.07
CA PRO A 171 -15.43 -7.38 4.54
C PRO A 171 -16.19 -7.86 5.78
N ARG A 172 -16.57 -9.14 5.84
CA ARG A 172 -17.31 -9.76 6.96
C ARG A 172 -16.93 -11.22 7.13
N LEU A 173 -17.22 -11.77 8.30
CA LEU A 173 -17.06 -13.19 8.57
C LEU A 173 -17.85 -14.04 7.55
N GLY A 174 -17.22 -15.06 6.99
CA GLY A 174 -17.81 -15.96 5.98
C GLY A 174 -17.90 -15.36 4.57
N LYS A 175 -17.37 -14.15 4.34
CA LYS A 175 -17.23 -13.58 3.00
C LYS A 175 -15.82 -13.79 2.47
N LEU A 176 -15.69 -13.88 1.14
CA LEU A 176 -14.39 -13.96 0.49
C LEU A 176 -13.56 -12.71 0.79
N ALA A 177 -12.26 -12.89 0.92
CA ALA A 177 -11.33 -11.76 1.01
C ALA A 177 -11.32 -10.98 -0.32
N GLU A 178 -11.40 -9.66 -0.23
CA GLU A 178 -11.33 -8.77 -1.39
C GLU A 178 -9.93 -8.20 -1.57
N LEU A 179 -9.23 -7.98 -0.47
CA LEU A 179 -7.88 -7.46 -0.41
C LEU A 179 -6.98 -8.40 0.37
N VAL A 180 -5.67 -8.20 0.21
CA VAL A 180 -4.64 -8.81 1.03
C VAL A 180 -3.60 -7.78 1.42
N ILE A 181 -3.01 -7.93 2.61
CA ILE A 181 -1.68 -7.41 2.91
C ILE A 181 -0.70 -8.51 2.53
N PHE A 182 0.20 -8.20 1.62
CA PHE A 182 1.36 -9.02 1.27
C PHE A 182 2.60 -8.42 1.92
N ARG A 183 3.40 -9.26 2.57
CA ARG A 183 4.71 -8.91 3.12
C ARG A 183 5.74 -9.92 2.66
N ALA A 184 6.89 -9.45 2.22
CA ALA A 184 8.03 -10.32 1.92
C ALA A 184 9.34 -9.63 2.30
N ARG A 185 10.38 -10.42 2.56
CA ARG A 185 11.63 -9.95 3.14
C ARG A 185 12.78 -10.08 2.16
N LYS A 186 13.63 -9.06 2.08
CA LYS A 186 14.92 -9.15 1.37
C LYS A 186 15.79 -10.20 2.02
N ASP A 187 16.28 -11.15 1.23
CA ASP A 187 17.08 -12.29 1.69
C ASP A 187 16.39 -13.16 2.78
N GLY A 188 15.04 -13.16 2.80
CA GLY A 188 14.24 -14.01 3.67
C GLY A 188 14.37 -15.49 3.29
N ARG A 189 14.30 -16.41 4.28
CA ARG A 189 14.44 -17.86 4.06
C ARG A 189 13.36 -18.69 4.77
N ALA A 190 12.42 -18.04 5.46
CA ALA A 190 11.32 -18.74 6.09
C ALA A 190 10.27 -19.15 5.05
N ASP A 191 9.53 -20.20 5.35
CA ASP A 191 8.44 -20.69 4.51
C ASP A 191 7.32 -19.65 4.36
N PHE A 192 6.54 -19.81 3.31
CA PHE A 192 5.32 -19.03 3.08
C PHE A 192 4.33 -19.20 4.24
N ARG A 193 3.68 -18.11 4.63
CA ARG A 193 2.61 -18.11 5.63
C ARG A 193 1.35 -17.45 5.10
N LEU A 194 0.24 -18.19 5.18
CA LEU A 194 -1.10 -17.64 5.00
C LEU A 194 -1.75 -17.49 6.38
N HIS A 195 -1.98 -16.26 6.76
CA HIS A 195 -2.54 -15.92 8.07
C HIS A 195 -4.08 -15.98 8.06
N ALA A 196 -4.67 -15.98 9.26
CA ALA A 196 -6.10 -15.83 9.40
C ALA A 196 -6.59 -14.49 8.82
N PRO A 197 -7.83 -14.43 8.27
CA PRO A 197 -8.31 -13.21 7.65
C PRO A 197 -8.60 -12.11 8.67
N ILE A 198 -8.26 -10.87 8.30
CA ILE A 198 -8.67 -9.65 8.98
C ILE A 198 -10.10 -9.36 8.58
N ILE A 199 -11.02 -9.30 9.53
CA ILE A 199 -12.44 -8.99 9.30
C ILE A 199 -12.64 -7.50 9.54
N LEU A 200 -13.23 -6.79 8.56
CA LEU A 200 -13.43 -5.35 8.67
C LEU A 200 -14.69 -5.00 9.47
N HIS A 201 -15.82 -5.67 9.20
CA HIS A 201 -17.12 -5.28 9.73
C HIS A 201 -17.76 -6.35 10.59
N ALA A 202 -18.52 -5.92 11.58
CA ALA A 202 -19.34 -6.79 12.40
C ALA A 202 -20.59 -7.32 11.64
N GLY A 203 -21.10 -8.48 12.06
CA GLY A 203 -22.32 -9.09 11.51
C GLY A 203 -22.15 -9.69 10.11
N ALA A 204 -23.14 -10.45 9.67
CA ALA A 204 -23.13 -11.13 8.36
C ALA A 204 -23.60 -10.22 7.21
N GLN A 205 -24.37 -9.17 7.50
CA GLN A 205 -24.97 -8.25 6.54
C GLN A 205 -24.87 -6.80 7.01
N HIS A 206 -25.03 -5.86 6.09
CA HIS A 206 -25.14 -4.45 6.40
C HIS A 206 -26.59 -4.14 6.81
N ASN A 207 -26.81 -3.90 8.09
CA ASN A 207 -28.18 -3.79 8.65
C ASN A 207 -28.63 -2.34 8.89
N ALA A 208 -27.76 -1.33 8.74
CA ALA A 208 -28.08 0.08 8.94
C ALA A 208 -27.03 0.99 8.26
N ASP A 209 -27.47 2.18 7.88
CA ASP A 209 -26.54 3.27 7.51
C ASP A 209 -25.70 3.65 8.72
N GLY A 210 -24.40 3.42 8.63
CA GLY A 210 -23.47 3.73 9.71
C GLY A 210 -22.18 2.92 9.64
N ASP A 211 -21.24 3.31 10.51
CA ASP A 211 -19.93 2.70 10.62
C ASP A 211 -20.04 1.36 11.37
N SER A 212 -19.98 0.26 10.62
CA SER A 212 -20.05 -1.10 11.14
C SER A 212 -18.68 -1.77 11.32
N TYR A 213 -17.59 -1.00 11.28
CA TYR A 213 -16.25 -1.56 11.49
C TYR A 213 -16.11 -2.20 12.87
N LEU A 214 -15.36 -3.30 12.94
CA LEU A 214 -14.99 -3.88 14.22
C LEU A 214 -14.16 -2.89 15.05
N PRO A 215 -14.22 -2.94 16.40
CA PRO A 215 -13.51 -2.00 17.27
C PRO A 215 -12.00 -1.87 16.95
N ALA A 216 -11.33 -2.99 16.66
CA ALA A 216 -9.91 -2.98 16.29
C ALA A 216 -9.67 -2.22 14.96
N ILE A 217 -10.59 -2.33 14.00
CA ILE A 217 -10.47 -1.60 12.72
C ILE A 217 -10.84 -0.12 12.92
N GLN A 218 -11.81 0.19 13.77
CA GLN A 218 -12.09 1.59 14.14
C GLN A 218 -10.88 2.27 14.78
N ALA A 219 -10.18 1.58 15.70
CA ALA A 219 -8.95 2.09 16.31
C ALA A 219 -7.86 2.33 15.25
N VAL A 220 -7.72 1.43 14.25
CA VAL A 220 -6.81 1.64 13.11
C VAL A 220 -7.17 2.89 12.32
N LEU A 221 -8.46 3.04 11.94
CA LEU A 221 -8.90 4.10 11.04
C LEU A 221 -9.00 5.47 11.71
N ARG A 222 -9.30 5.53 13.01
CA ARG A 222 -9.55 6.78 13.74
C ARG A 222 -8.39 7.20 14.64
N ASP A 223 -7.76 6.23 15.32
CA ASP A 223 -6.77 6.49 16.36
C ASP A 223 -5.34 6.15 15.90
N GLY A 224 -5.18 5.63 14.69
CA GLY A 224 -3.88 5.27 14.13
C GLY A 224 -3.24 4.04 14.79
N ALA A 225 -4.04 3.12 15.34
CA ALA A 225 -3.54 1.88 15.92
C ALA A 225 -2.89 0.98 14.86
N ALA A 226 -2.02 0.05 15.30
CA ALA A 226 -1.52 -1.01 14.44
C ALA A 226 -2.63 -2.06 14.18
N LEU A 227 -2.56 -2.72 13.01
CA LEU A 227 -3.34 -3.93 12.78
C LEU A 227 -2.83 -5.06 13.69
N PRO A 228 -3.73 -5.89 14.25
CA PRO A 228 -3.36 -7.06 15.05
C PRO A 228 -2.90 -8.20 14.12
N LEU A 229 -1.64 -8.17 13.68
CA LEU A 229 -1.02 -9.14 12.76
C LEU A 229 -0.16 -10.14 13.50
#